data_1a7dee92a523be41953a50bb55bdf773
#
_entry.id   1a7dee92a523be41953a50bb55bdf773
#
_cell.length_a   1.000
_cell.length_b   1.000
_cell.length_c   1.000
_cell.angle_alpha   90.00
_cell.angle_beta   90.00
_cell.angle_gamma   90.00
#
_symmetry.space_group_name_H-M   'P 1'
#
loop_
_entity.id
_entity.type
_entity.pdbx_description
1 polymer ?
#
loop_
_entity_poly.entity_id
_entity_poly.type
_entity_poly.pdbx_seq_one_letter_code
_entity_poly.pdbx_strand_id
1 'polypeptide(L)'
;MNVSEFILKALKTIQRGTVDRKSSFRLPVLSTVINNNIFQRIVVARSYNESDRSLLIFTDRESQKYYHFQHNKNCSLLFWDQKQKLQVQIDAEASIVENKKTYWDKLNDKQRDDYKILPFPGKRISSAKNYKFSSSDSRFEVINIKFKKMDVLELSLNGHYRAKCIFKKDEQEEYWVVP
;
A
#
# COMPACT_ATOMS: atom_id res chain seq x y z
N MET A 1 15.79 15.18 18.19
CA MET A 1 14.62 14.42 17.69
C MET A 1 14.46 13.18 18.56
N ASN A 2 13.32 13.02 19.21
CA ASN A 2 13.00 11.82 19.98
C ASN A 2 12.40 10.74 19.05
N VAL A 3 12.22 9.51 19.58
CA VAL A 3 11.72 8.37 18.77
C VAL A 3 10.32 8.62 18.22
N SER A 4 9.44 9.22 19.03
CA SER A 4 8.04 9.49 18.63
C SER A 4 7.95 10.53 17.51
N GLU A 5 8.77 11.57 17.55
CA GLU A 5 8.89 12.55 16.46
C GLU A 5 9.36 11.90 15.17
N PHE A 6 10.30 10.96 15.26
CA PHE A 6 10.82 10.25 14.09
C PHE A 6 9.77 9.32 13.47
N ILE A 7 9.04 8.55 14.28
CA ILE A 7 7.93 7.72 13.83
C ILE A 7 6.80 8.58 13.23
N LEU A 8 6.44 9.68 13.90
CA LEU A 8 5.42 10.61 13.40
C LEU A 8 5.81 11.23 12.04
N LYS A 9 7.09 11.59 11.85
CA LYS A 9 7.62 12.07 10.55
C LYS A 9 7.36 11.05 9.44
N ALA A 10 7.64 9.78 9.70
CA ALA A 10 7.40 8.71 8.73
C ALA A 10 5.90 8.55 8.40
N LEU A 11 5.01 8.55 9.41
CA LEU A 11 3.56 8.45 9.23
C LEU A 11 3.00 9.65 8.43
N LYS A 12 3.44 10.88 8.73
CA LYS A 12 3.08 12.08 7.96
C LYS A 12 3.57 12.01 6.52
N THR A 13 4.73 11.39 6.27
CA THR A 13 5.22 11.19 4.90
C THR A 13 4.37 10.18 4.14
N ILE A 14 3.91 9.10 4.80
CA ILE A 14 2.93 8.17 4.22
C ILE A 14 1.63 8.90 3.89
N GLN A 15 1.08 9.68 4.84
CA GLN A 15 -0.14 10.45 4.65
C GLN A 15 -0.01 11.41 3.46
N ARG A 16 1.09 12.16 3.37
CA ARG A 16 1.38 13.03 2.23
C ARG A 16 1.39 12.26 0.90
N GLY A 17 1.94 11.04 0.89
CA GLY A 17 1.95 10.16 -0.29
C GLY A 17 0.56 9.87 -0.85
N THR A 18 -0.49 9.89 -0.05
CA THR A 18 -1.86 9.63 -0.52
C THR A 18 -2.48 10.83 -1.25
N VAL A 19 -2.01 12.06 -1.01
CA VAL A 19 -2.56 13.28 -1.60
C VAL A 19 -1.64 13.95 -2.62
N ASP A 20 -0.32 13.91 -2.40
CA ASP A 20 0.68 14.50 -3.29
C ASP A 20 1.10 13.50 -4.38
N ARG A 21 0.71 13.78 -5.63
CA ARG A 21 1.04 12.93 -6.79
C ARG A 21 2.53 12.85 -7.10
N LYS A 22 3.34 13.80 -6.61
CA LYS A 22 4.79 13.85 -6.81
C LYS A 22 5.57 13.17 -5.69
N SER A 23 4.89 12.79 -4.59
CA SER A 23 5.52 12.09 -3.48
C SER A 23 6.00 10.70 -3.90
N SER A 24 7.24 10.35 -3.57
CA SER A 24 7.78 9.00 -3.73
C SER A 24 6.99 7.95 -2.93
N PHE A 25 6.39 8.35 -1.80
CA PHE A 25 5.57 7.50 -0.95
C PHE A 25 4.17 7.22 -1.51
N ARG A 26 3.83 7.80 -2.68
CA ARG A 26 2.60 7.46 -3.39
C ARG A 26 2.58 6.04 -3.97
N LEU A 27 3.75 5.50 -4.27
CA LEU A 27 3.92 4.25 -5.01
C LEU A 27 4.73 3.22 -4.19
N PRO A 28 4.22 2.74 -3.04
CA PRO A 28 4.91 1.72 -2.28
C PRO A 28 4.94 0.37 -3.02
N VAL A 29 5.95 -0.44 -2.70
CA VAL A 29 5.98 -1.84 -3.06
C VAL A 29 5.12 -2.62 -2.07
N LEU A 30 4.14 -3.36 -2.57
CA LEU A 30 3.33 -4.31 -1.80
C LEU A 30 3.86 -5.71 -1.99
N SER A 31 4.19 -6.39 -0.91
CA SER A 31 4.57 -7.80 -0.86
C SER A 31 3.43 -8.63 -0.29
N THR A 32 3.10 -9.74 -0.95
CA THR A 32 2.10 -10.72 -0.50
C THR A 32 2.70 -12.11 -0.58
N VAL A 33 2.23 -13.02 0.27
CA VAL A 33 2.72 -14.41 0.34
C VAL A 33 1.57 -15.37 0.11
N ILE A 34 1.78 -16.37 -0.75
CA ILE A 34 0.90 -17.51 -0.93
C ILE A 34 1.73 -18.76 -1.25
N ASN A 35 1.43 -19.90 -0.64
CA ASN A 35 2.14 -21.17 -0.81
C ASN A 35 3.68 -21.02 -0.70
N ASN A 36 4.13 -20.26 0.30
CA ASN A 36 5.53 -19.93 0.58
C ASN A 36 6.25 -19.14 -0.55
N ASN A 37 5.53 -18.63 -1.54
CA ASN A 37 6.07 -17.77 -2.57
C ASN A 37 5.76 -16.30 -2.27
N ILE A 38 6.76 -15.45 -2.47
CA ILE A 38 6.64 -13.99 -2.29
C ILE A 38 6.36 -13.34 -3.65
N PHE A 39 5.35 -12.48 -3.68
CA PHE A 39 4.97 -11.70 -4.85
C PHE A 39 5.01 -10.22 -4.53
N GLN A 40 5.73 -9.46 -5.34
CA GLN A 40 5.92 -8.02 -5.16
C GLN A 40 5.38 -7.23 -6.35
N ARG A 41 4.78 -6.07 -6.08
CA ARG A 41 4.33 -5.11 -7.10
C ARG A 41 4.20 -3.72 -6.50
N ILE A 42 4.28 -2.72 -7.36
CA ILE A 42 3.95 -1.35 -6.97
C ILE A 42 2.42 -1.21 -6.90
N VAL A 43 1.95 -0.48 -5.89
CA VAL A 43 0.55 -0.10 -5.73
C VAL A 43 0.44 1.40 -5.51
N VAL A 44 -0.77 1.96 -5.70
CA VAL A 44 -1.02 3.37 -5.42
C VAL A 44 -1.60 3.52 -4.01
N ALA A 45 -0.91 4.25 -3.13
CA ALA A 45 -1.45 4.68 -1.84
C ALA A 45 -2.60 5.68 -2.08
N ARG A 46 -3.83 5.30 -1.72
CA ARG A 46 -5.04 6.08 -2.04
C ARG A 46 -5.52 6.96 -0.91
N SER A 47 -5.52 6.45 0.29
CA SER A 47 -5.93 7.17 1.50
C SER A 47 -5.25 6.55 2.71
N TYR A 48 -4.87 7.37 3.67
CA TYR A 48 -4.35 6.95 4.97
C TYR A 48 -5.34 7.35 6.06
N ASN A 49 -5.72 6.40 6.90
CA ASN A 49 -6.52 6.64 8.09
C ASN A 49 -5.60 6.65 9.30
N GLU A 50 -5.47 7.81 9.93
CA GLU A 50 -4.58 8.01 11.08
C GLU A 50 -5.07 7.28 12.33
N SER A 51 -6.38 7.30 12.62
CA SER A 51 -6.94 6.66 13.81
C SER A 51 -6.81 5.14 13.76
N ASP A 52 -6.95 4.55 12.58
CA ASP A 52 -6.86 3.11 12.37
C ASP A 52 -5.45 2.61 12.02
N ARG A 53 -4.53 3.53 11.75
CA ARG A 53 -3.21 3.20 11.19
C ARG A 53 -3.35 2.29 9.97
N SER A 54 -4.15 2.71 9.00
CA SER A 54 -4.41 1.90 7.81
C SER A 54 -4.31 2.69 6.51
N LEU A 55 -3.97 1.97 5.43
CA LEU A 55 -3.81 2.50 4.09
C LEU A 55 -4.79 1.81 3.13
N LEU A 56 -5.48 2.59 2.31
CA LEU A 56 -6.33 2.04 1.26
C LEU A 56 -5.55 1.94 -0.06
N ILE A 57 -5.74 0.81 -0.73
CA ILE A 57 -5.37 0.61 -2.13
C ILE A 57 -6.59 0.15 -2.94
N PHE A 58 -6.58 0.44 -4.24
CA PHE A 58 -7.60 -0.03 -5.17
C PHE A 58 -7.04 -1.14 -6.04
N THR A 59 -7.88 -2.11 -6.39
CA THR A 59 -7.48 -3.26 -7.19
C THR A 59 -8.62 -3.76 -8.07
N ASP A 60 -8.27 -4.63 -9.01
CA ASP A 60 -9.22 -5.44 -9.76
C ASP A 60 -9.42 -6.77 -9.02
N ARG A 61 -10.67 -7.24 -8.92
CA ARG A 61 -11.07 -8.49 -8.28
C ARG A 61 -10.39 -9.73 -8.91
N GLU A 62 -10.07 -9.68 -10.20
CA GLU A 62 -9.38 -10.75 -10.91
C GLU A 62 -7.85 -10.63 -10.85
N SER A 63 -7.31 -9.65 -10.08
CA SER A 63 -5.87 -9.51 -9.92
C SER A 63 -5.30 -10.54 -8.95
N GLN A 64 -4.05 -10.96 -9.18
CA GLN A 64 -3.33 -11.89 -8.29
C GLN A 64 -3.35 -11.44 -6.82
N LYS A 65 -3.15 -10.14 -6.54
CA LYS A 65 -3.10 -9.64 -5.17
C LYS A 65 -4.43 -9.78 -4.44
N TYR A 66 -5.56 -9.63 -5.15
CA TYR A 66 -6.89 -9.85 -4.57
C TYR A 66 -7.07 -11.33 -4.21
N TYR A 67 -6.73 -12.24 -5.11
CA TYR A 67 -6.72 -13.68 -4.84
C TYR A 67 -5.82 -14.02 -3.63
N HIS A 68 -4.62 -13.45 -3.54
CA HIS A 68 -3.72 -13.67 -2.41
C HIS A 68 -4.37 -13.27 -1.08
N PHE A 69 -5.04 -12.12 -1.02
CA PHE A 69 -5.68 -11.61 0.20
C PHE A 69 -6.90 -12.42 0.64
N GLN A 70 -7.53 -13.16 -0.26
CA GLN A 70 -8.58 -14.11 0.10
C GLN A 70 -8.03 -15.32 0.87
N HIS A 71 -6.76 -15.67 0.69
CA HIS A 71 -6.11 -16.85 1.28
C HIS A 71 -5.13 -16.50 2.41
N ASN A 72 -4.45 -15.36 2.31
CA ASN A 72 -3.51 -14.89 3.32
C ASN A 72 -3.59 -13.36 3.44
N LYS A 73 -4.02 -12.91 4.60
CA LYS A 73 -4.16 -11.46 4.88
C LYS A 73 -2.84 -10.75 5.16
N ASN A 74 -1.78 -11.50 5.52
CA ASN A 74 -0.48 -10.92 5.85
C ASN A 74 0.17 -10.32 4.61
N CYS A 75 0.70 -9.12 4.76
CA CYS A 75 1.42 -8.40 3.72
C CYS A 75 2.45 -7.44 4.31
N SER A 76 3.32 -6.95 3.46
CA SER A 76 4.25 -5.88 3.82
C SER A 76 4.23 -4.78 2.77
N LEU A 77 4.40 -3.54 3.20
CA LEU A 77 4.61 -2.38 2.34
C LEU A 77 6.02 -1.85 2.54
N LEU A 78 6.70 -1.51 1.44
CA LEU A 78 7.97 -0.81 1.47
C LEU A 78 7.86 0.52 0.74
N PHE A 79 8.17 1.60 1.45
CA PHE A 79 8.28 2.95 0.94
C PHE A 79 9.75 3.37 0.90
N TRP A 80 10.14 4.11 -0.13
CA TRP A 80 11.47 4.68 -0.27
C TRP A 80 11.43 6.09 -0.83
N ASP A 81 12.06 7.02 -0.13
CA ASP A 81 12.31 8.38 -0.61
C ASP A 81 13.81 8.62 -0.79
N GLN A 82 14.23 8.72 -2.04
CA GLN A 82 15.64 8.90 -2.37
C GLN A 82 16.19 10.27 -1.95
N LYS A 83 15.34 11.31 -1.92
CA LYS A 83 15.77 12.66 -1.53
C LYS A 83 16.00 12.75 -0.02
N GLN A 84 15.07 12.22 0.75
CA GLN A 84 15.17 12.16 2.20
C GLN A 84 16.01 10.98 2.68
N LYS A 85 16.37 10.04 1.79
CA LYS A 85 17.03 8.77 2.12
C LYS A 85 16.26 8.02 3.22
N LEU A 86 14.94 8.09 3.17
CA LEU A 86 14.02 7.53 4.16
C LEU A 86 13.38 6.26 3.61
N GLN A 87 13.59 5.16 4.31
CA GLN A 87 12.92 3.88 4.11
C GLN A 87 11.88 3.67 5.21
N VAL A 88 10.69 3.22 4.83
CA VAL A 88 9.67 2.77 5.78
C VAL A 88 9.15 1.41 5.33
N GLN A 89 9.34 0.42 6.17
CA GLN A 89 8.75 -0.91 6.01
C GLN A 89 7.58 -1.07 6.97
N ILE A 90 6.46 -1.60 6.49
CA ILE A 90 5.26 -1.86 7.27
C ILE A 90 4.91 -3.34 7.16
N ASP A 91 4.82 -4.03 8.30
CA ASP A 91 4.15 -5.33 8.39
C ASP A 91 2.67 -5.07 8.68
N ALA A 92 1.79 -5.69 7.93
CA ALA A 92 0.37 -5.35 7.94
C ALA A 92 -0.55 -6.55 7.67
N GLU A 93 -1.83 -6.34 7.96
CA GLU A 93 -2.92 -7.23 7.56
C GLU A 93 -3.87 -6.52 6.60
N ALA A 94 -4.23 -7.20 5.53
CA ALA A 94 -5.18 -6.70 4.54
C ALA A 94 -6.60 -7.24 4.81
N SER A 95 -7.60 -6.40 4.54
CA SER A 95 -9.01 -6.76 4.51
C SER A 95 -9.71 -6.15 3.30
N ILE A 96 -10.72 -6.84 2.78
CA ILE A 96 -11.54 -6.33 1.68
C ILE A 96 -12.61 -5.42 2.28
N VAL A 97 -12.79 -4.24 1.68
CA VAL A 97 -13.79 -3.26 2.11
C VAL A 97 -15.12 -3.56 1.41
N GLU A 98 -16.17 -3.84 2.19
CA GLU A 98 -17.50 -4.19 1.65
C GLU A 98 -18.17 -3.00 0.94
N ASN A 99 -18.22 -1.83 1.58
CA ASN A 99 -18.84 -0.64 1.01
C ASN A 99 -17.86 0.14 0.12
N LYS A 100 -17.60 -0.38 -1.07
CA LYS A 100 -16.70 0.22 -2.06
C LYS A 100 -17.34 1.30 -2.95
N LYS A 101 -18.68 1.45 -2.92
CA LYS A 101 -19.41 2.38 -3.77
C LYS A 101 -18.95 3.83 -3.58
N THR A 102 -18.74 4.26 -2.35
CA THR A 102 -18.27 5.62 -2.02
C THR A 102 -16.91 5.97 -2.63
N TYR A 103 -16.05 4.97 -2.85
CA TYR A 103 -14.75 5.13 -3.51
C TYR A 103 -14.88 5.11 -5.03
N TRP A 104 -15.75 4.24 -5.56
CA TRP A 104 -16.05 4.15 -6.97
C TRP A 104 -16.64 5.46 -7.53
N ASP A 105 -17.58 6.04 -6.80
CA ASP A 105 -18.27 7.28 -7.22
C ASP A 105 -17.31 8.49 -7.34
N LYS A 106 -16.18 8.46 -6.62
CA LYS A 106 -15.11 9.48 -6.68
C LYS A 106 -14.13 9.31 -7.84
N LEU A 107 -14.18 8.19 -8.56
CA LEU A 107 -13.32 7.94 -9.71
C LEU A 107 -13.90 8.61 -10.95
N ASN A 108 -13.01 9.22 -11.75
CA ASN A 108 -13.40 9.64 -13.11
C ASN A 108 -13.43 8.44 -14.07
N ASP A 109 -14.00 8.62 -15.27
CA ASP A 109 -14.22 7.54 -16.21
C ASP A 109 -12.93 6.84 -16.64
N LYS A 110 -11.84 7.60 -16.88
CA LYS A 110 -10.54 7.04 -17.21
C LYS A 110 -9.96 6.14 -16.09
N GLN A 111 -10.18 6.52 -14.84
CA GLN A 111 -9.77 5.70 -13.69
C GLN A 111 -10.65 4.46 -13.53
N ARG A 112 -11.94 4.55 -13.88
CA ARG A 112 -12.88 3.41 -13.85
C ARG A 112 -12.55 2.37 -14.91
N ASP A 113 -12.03 2.79 -16.06
CA ASP A 113 -11.63 1.91 -17.14
C ASP A 113 -10.56 0.91 -16.73
N ASP A 114 -9.63 1.28 -15.83
CA ASP A 114 -8.60 0.39 -15.29
C ASP A 114 -9.19 -0.88 -14.63
N TYR A 115 -10.46 -0.86 -14.21
CA TYR A 115 -11.16 -1.98 -13.56
C TYR A 115 -12.17 -2.69 -14.48
N LYS A 116 -12.12 -2.43 -15.78
CA LYS A 116 -13.00 -3.00 -16.81
C LYS A 116 -12.24 -3.73 -17.93
N ILE A 117 -10.92 -3.86 -17.81
CA ILE A 117 -10.04 -4.40 -18.84
C ILE A 117 -10.31 -5.92 -19.05
N LEU A 118 -10.52 -6.34 -20.30
CA LEU A 118 -10.67 -7.73 -20.72
C LEU A 118 -9.60 -8.11 -21.77
N PRO A 119 -8.97 -9.28 -21.68
CA PRO A 119 -9.07 -10.24 -20.58
C PRO A 119 -8.51 -9.72 -19.26
N PHE A 120 -8.72 -10.47 -18.17
CA PHE A 120 -8.37 -10.06 -16.81
C PHE A 120 -6.86 -9.78 -16.62
N PRO A 121 -6.48 -8.96 -15.65
CA PRO A 121 -5.07 -8.65 -15.34
C PRO A 121 -4.21 -9.93 -15.20
N GLY A 122 -3.06 -9.96 -15.88
CA GLY A 122 -2.13 -11.10 -15.85
C GLY A 122 -2.44 -12.22 -16.83
N LYS A 123 -3.52 -12.16 -17.60
CA LYS A 123 -3.81 -13.13 -18.68
C LYS A 123 -2.93 -12.90 -19.90
N ARG A 124 -2.53 -14.00 -20.54
CA ARG A 124 -1.77 -13.96 -21.81
C ARG A 124 -2.62 -13.34 -22.92
N ILE A 125 -2.04 -12.42 -23.66
CA ILE A 125 -2.62 -11.79 -24.86
C ILE A 125 -1.65 -11.92 -26.04
N SER A 126 -2.15 -11.81 -27.26
CA SER A 126 -1.34 -12.00 -28.48
C SER A 126 -0.42 -10.83 -28.81
N SER A 127 -0.75 -9.61 -28.35
CA SER A 127 0.07 -8.41 -28.51
C SER A 127 -0.21 -7.41 -27.39
N ALA A 128 0.71 -6.45 -27.16
CA ALA A 128 0.71 -5.53 -26.01
C ALA A 128 -0.57 -4.69 -25.81
N LYS A 129 -1.37 -4.48 -26.84
CA LYS A 129 -2.62 -3.70 -26.77
C LYS A 129 -3.86 -4.51 -27.14
N ASN A 130 -3.74 -5.84 -27.21
CA ASN A 130 -4.88 -6.70 -27.55
C ASN A 130 -5.79 -6.95 -26.33
N TYR A 131 -6.39 -5.89 -25.83
CA TYR A 131 -7.39 -5.91 -24.76
C TYR A 131 -8.51 -4.91 -25.08
N LYS A 132 -9.65 -5.07 -24.43
CA LYS A 132 -10.82 -4.17 -24.55
C LYS A 132 -11.39 -3.83 -23.18
N PHE A 133 -12.26 -2.82 -23.14
CA PHE A 133 -12.96 -2.46 -21.92
C PHE A 133 -14.37 -3.05 -21.94
N SER A 134 -14.80 -3.63 -20.82
CA SER A 134 -16.17 -4.08 -20.61
C SER A 134 -17.10 -2.86 -20.48
N SER A 135 -18.27 -2.90 -21.10
CA SER A 135 -19.29 -1.85 -20.97
C SER A 135 -20.11 -1.98 -19.68
N SER A 136 -20.22 -3.17 -19.13
CA SER A 136 -21.21 -3.49 -18.09
C SER A 136 -20.63 -3.95 -16.76
N ASP A 137 -19.39 -4.45 -16.70
CA ASP A 137 -18.85 -5.08 -15.48
C ASP A 137 -17.64 -4.33 -14.95
N SER A 138 -17.75 -3.85 -13.72
CA SER A 138 -16.64 -3.29 -12.96
C SER A 138 -16.17 -4.29 -11.92
N ARG A 139 -14.88 -4.61 -11.97
CA ARG A 139 -14.21 -5.49 -10.99
C ARG A 139 -13.45 -4.69 -9.94
N PHE A 140 -13.88 -3.47 -9.70
CA PHE A 140 -13.28 -2.59 -8.70
C PHE A 140 -13.42 -3.14 -7.30
N GLU A 141 -12.31 -3.21 -6.58
CA GLU A 141 -12.23 -3.59 -5.18
C GLU A 141 -11.34 -2.64 -4.40
N VAL A 142 -11.65 -2.49 -3.12
CA VAL A 142 -10.91 -1.68 -2.17
C VAL A 142 -10.32 -2.60 -1.10
N ILE A 143 -9.02 -2.47 -0.87
CA ILE A 143 -8.30 -3.21 0.17
C ILE A 143 -7.88 -2.22 1.24
N ASN A 144 -8.22 -2.49 2.49
CA ASN A 144 -7.71 -1.81 3.67
C ASN A 144 -6.51 -2.58 4.23
N ILE A 145 -5.36 -1.92 4.34
CA ILE A 145 -4.10 -2.49 4.83
C ILE A 145 -3.83 -1.88 6.20
N LYS A 146 -4.10 -2.64 7.27
CA LYS A 146 -3.93 -2.22 8.65
C LYS A 146 -2.52 -2.52 9.14
N PHE A 147 -1.83 -1.48 9.60
CA PHE A 147 -0.45 -1.57 10.07
C PHE A 147 -0.36 -2.31 11.41
N LYS A 148 0.60 -3.20 11.53
CA LYS A 148 0.93 -3.95 12.75
C LYS A 148 2.27 -3.52 13.32
N LYS A 149 3.27 -3.40 12.45
CA LYS A 149 4.62 -2.95 12.82
C LYS A 149 5.15 -2.03 11.74
N MET A 150 5.99 -1.12 12.16
CA MET A 150 6.72 -0.22 11.28
C MET A 150 8.20 -0.23 11.65
N ASP A 151 9.06 -0.27 10.64
CA ASP A 151 10.52 -0.12 10.74
C ASP A 151 10.92 1.06 9.87
N VAL A 152 11.50 2.08 10.47
CA VAL A 152 11.90 3.32 9.82
C VAL A 152 13.41 3.43 9.85
N LEU A 153 14.02 3.62 8.68
CA LEU A 153 15.46 3.86 8.53
C LEU A 153 15.69 5.14 7.73
N GLU A 154 16.44 6.06 8.30
CA GLU A 154 16.94 7.26 7.62
C GLU A 154 18.46 7.21 7.50
N LEU A 155 18.96 7.28 6.26
CA LEU A 155 20.39 7.29 6.00
C LEU A 155 20.92 8.72 6.06
N SER A 156 21.97 8.96 6.85
CA SER A 156 22.60 10.26 7.03
C SER A 156 24.13 10.15 7.04
N LEU A 157 24.82 11.18 6.61
CA LEU A 157 26.29 11.26 6.66
C LEU A 157 26.83 11.29 8.09
N ASN A 158 26.03 11.82 9.03
CA ASN A 158 26.40 11.98 10.44
C ASN A 158 25.91 10.81 11.33
N GLY A 159 25.62 9.66 10.74
CA GLY A 159 25.03 8.49 11.40
C GLY A 159 23.59 8.25 10.99
N HIS A 160 23.23 7.01 10.85
CA HIS A 160 21.88 6.58 10.46
C HIS A 160 20.95 6.56 11.68
N TYR A 161 19.66 6.76 11.44
CA TYR A 161 18.61 6.64 12.45
C TYR A 161 17.72 5.48 12.09
N ARG A 162 17.47 4.57 13.03
CA ARG A 162 16.52 3.48 12.84
C ARG A 162 15.66 3.29 14.06
N ALA A 163 14.35 3.25 13.85
CA ALA A 163 13.39 3.01 14.92
C ALA A 163 12.31 2.03 14.50
N LYS A 164 11.73 1.35 15.48
CA LYS A 164 10.57 0.48 15.27
C LYS A 164 9.39 0.99 16.06
N CYS A 165 8.20 0.72 15.51
CA CYS A 165 6.92 0.96 16.17
C CYS A 165 6.06 -0.30 16.04
N ILE A 166 5.47 -0.74 17.16
CA ILE A 166 4.48 -1.81 17.21
C ILE A 166 3.13 -1.17 17.52
N PHE A 167 2.18 -1.27 16.60
CA PHE A 167 0.83 -0.74 16.78
C PHE A 167 -0.04 -1.78 17.49
N LYS A 168 -0.48 -1.47 18.69
CA LYS A 168 -1.46 -2.24 19.47
C LYS A 168 -2.83 -1.56 19.38
N LYS A 169 -3.88 -2.17 19.96
CA LYS A 169 -5.23 -1.65 19.84
C LYS A 169 -5.39 -0.23 20.39
N ASP A 170 -4.86 0.03 21.59
CA ASP A 170 -5.05 1.29 22.33
C ASP A 170 -3.73 2.01 22.65
N GLU A 171 -2.60 1.45 22.25
CA GLU A 171 -1.27 1.99 22.50
C GLU A 171 -0.31 1.67 21.35
N GLN A 172 0.83 2.35 21.32
CA GLN A 172 1.94 1.98 20.44
C GLN A 172 3.25 1.94 21.24
N GLU A 173 4.10 0.99 20.88
CA GLU A 173 5.42 0.83 21.47
C GLU A 173 6.46 1.28 20.46
N GLU A 174 7.29 2.24 20.83
CA GLU A 174 8.29 2.86 19.96
C GLU A 174 9.68 2.78 20.61
N TYR A 175 10.68 2.39 19.82
CA TYR A 175 12.05 2.28 20.32
C TYR A 175 13.08 2.43 19.19
N TRP A 176 14.26 2.94 19.58
CA TRP A 176 15.42 2.96 18.70
C TRP A 176 16.04 1.57 18.55
N VAL A 177 16.54 1.27 17.37
CA VAL A 177 17.36 0.07 17.10
C VAL A 177 18.63 0.46 16.36
N VAL A 178 19.61 -0.42 16.40
CA VAL A 178 20.85 -0.23 15.62
C VAL A 178 20.50 -0.27 14.13
N PRO A 179 20.97 0.71 13.33
CA PRO A 179 20.72 0.79 11.90
C PRO A 179 21.25 -0.40 11.10
#